data_e240eedab6e1f11863de2a8bcd62b3d1
#
_entry.id   e240eedab6e1f11863de2a8bcd62b3d1
#
_cell.length_a   1.000
_cell.length_b   1.000
_cell.length_c   1.000
_cell.angle_alpha   90.00
_cell.angle_beta   90.00
_cell.angle_gamma   90.00
#
_symmetry.space_group_name_H-M   'P 1'
#
loop_
_entity.id
_entity.type
_entity.pdbx_description
1 polymer ?
#
loop_
_entity_poly.entity_id
_entity_poly.type
_entity_poly.pdbx_seq_one_letter_code
_entity_poly.pdbx_strand_id
1 'polypeptide(L)'
;PQKENPKGFMRQSFLLQGKEADMFDIEEELKKLPALPGVYIMHDKNDAIIYVGKAISLKNRVRQYFQKSRNLGIKKEQMVEQIERFEYIITDSELEALVLESNLIKEHRPKYNTMLKDDKNYPFIKVSTGEDFPRIILARKMKKDKSRYFGPYTSAGAVKDVIELSKKLYHLRSCNRSLPKDIGKERPCLYYHIKQCNAPCQGYISKEQYAQNVGKVLEFL
;
A
#
# COMPACT_ATOMS: atom_id res chain seq x y z
N PRO A 1 17.38 -1.25 21.86
CA PRO A 1 16.24 -0.37 21.98
C PRO A 1 15.32 -0.63 20.80
N GLN A 2 14.24 -1.35 21.09
CA GLN A 2 13.19 -1.66 20.11
C GLN A 2 12.50 -0.34 19.74
N LYS A 3 12.51 0.02 18.47
CA LYS A 3 11.63 1.07 17.96
C LYS A 3 10.24 0.47 17.84
N GLU A 4 9.37 0.81 18.75
CA GLU A 4 7.95 0.51 18.69
C GLU A 4 7.35 1.12 17.43
N ASN A 5 6.74 0.28 16.62
CA ASN A 5 5.97 0.71 15.45
C ASN A 5 4.57 1.15 15.94
N PRO A 6 4.10 2.38 15.66
CA PRO A 6 2.94 2.99 16.31
C PRO A 6 1.58 2.38 16.00
N LYS A 7 1.49 1.25 15.31
CA LYS A 7 0.22 0.60 14.92
C LYS A 7 0.13 -0.90 15.24
N GLY A 8 0.80 -1.41 16.26
CA GLY A 8 0.47 -2.73 16.82
C GLY A 8 0.52 -3.94 15.89
N PHE A 9 1.22 -3.88 14.75
CA PHE A 9 1.40 -5.03 13.86
C PHE A 9 2.29 -6.08 14.55
N MET A 10 1.79 -7.30 14.74
CA MET A 10 2.62 -8.41 15.22
C MET A 10 3.69 -8.72 14.18
N ARG A 11 4.90 -8.24 14.43
CA ARG A 11 6.09 -8.66 13.70
C ARG A 11 6.53 -9.99 14.30
N GLN A 12 6.19 -11.10 13.67
CA GLN A 12 6.83 -12.37 13.98
C GLN A 12 8.22 -12.38 13.32
N SER A 13 9.14 -11.62 13.92
CA SER A 13 10.56 -11.82 13.69
C SER A 13 11.02 -12.88 14.67
N PHE A 14 11.43 -14.03 14.20
CA PHE A 14 12.19 -15.00 14.97
C PHE A 14 13.57 -14.39 15.24
N LEU A 15 13.68 -13.63 16.34
CA LEU A 15 14.97 -13.27 16.91
C LEU A 15 15.49 -14.52 17.62
N LEU A 16 16.35 -15.26 16.92
CA LEU A 16 17.18 -16.28 17.51
C LEU A 16 18.19 -15.62 18.47
N GLN A 17 17.91 -15.69 19.77
CA GLN A 17 18.91 -15.50 20.81
C GLN A 17 19.90 -16.66 20.75
N GLY A 18 21.13 -16.34 20.38
CA GLY A 18 22.37 -17.07 20.67
C GLY A 18 22.31 -18.60 20.63
N LYS A 19 22.33 -19.19 19.44
CA LYS A 19 22.89 -20.52 19.15
C LYS A 19 23.43 -20.50 17.73
N GLU A 20 24.44 -21.34 17.46
CA GLU A 20 25.11 -21.57 16.18
C GLU A 20 24.21 -21.35 14.96
N ALA A 21 24.75 -20.68 13.93
CA ALA A 21 24.02 -20.29 12.74
C ALA A 21 23.29 -21.51 12.12
N ASP A 22 22.06 -21.76 12.58
CA ASP A 22 21.15 -22.67 11.90
C ASP A 22 20.89 -22.06 10.52
N MET A 23 21.42 -22.73 9.51
CA MET A 23 21.25 -22.33 8.11
C MET A 23 19.75 -22.26 7.83
N PHE A 24 19.25 -21.09 7.42
CA PHE A 24 17.82 -20.88 7.14
C PHE A 24 17.36 -21.85 6.07
N ASP A 25 16.57 -22.86 6.44
CA ASP A 25 16.05 -23.84 5.49
C ASP A 25 14.78 -23.26 4.83
N ILE A 26 14.96 -22.77 3.60
CA ILE A 26 13.87 -22.21 2.79
C ILE A 26 12.71 -23.22 2.63
N GLU A 27 12.97 -24.50 2.44
CA GLU A 27 11.93 -25.51 2.22
C GLU A 27 11.09 -25.74 3.48
N GLU A 28 11.71 -25.75 4.65
CA GLU A 28 10.99 -25.86 5.91
C GLU A 28 10.17 -24.61 6.22
N GLU A 29 10.74 -23.42 6.02
CA GLU A 29 10.05 -22.17 6.25
C GLU A 29 8.88 -21.97 5.27
N LEU A 30 8.99 -22.44 4.03
CA LEU A 30 7.86 -22.43 3.09
C LEU A 30 6.68 -23.27 3.57
N LYS A 31 6.90 -24.34 4.35
CA LYS A 31 5.80 -25.16 4.92
C LYS A 31 5.03 -24.41 6.00
N LYS A 32 5.71 -23.54 6.77
CA LYS A 32 5.13 -22.77 7.89
C LYS A 32 4.31 -21.55 7.43
N LEU A 33 4.42 -21.15 6.17
CA LEU A 33 3.73 -19.97 5.63
C LEU A 33 2.20 -20.11 5.73
N PRO A 34 1.51 -19.11 6.30
CA PRO A 34 0.05 -19.08 6.39
C PRO A 34 -0.59 -18.74 5.04
N ALA A 35 -1.82 -19.22 4.84
CA ALA A 35 -2.65 -18.85 3.69
C ALA A 35 -3.44 -17.54 3.95
N LEU A 36 -2.79 -16.55 4.55
CA LEU A 36 -3.36 -15.26 4.94
C LEU A 36 -2.73 -14.13 4.11
N PRO A 37 -3.40 -12.97 4.00
CA PRO A 37 -2.84 -11.79 3.37
C PRO A 37 -1.66 -11.24 4.17
N GLY A 38 -0.73 -10.59 3.47
CA GLY A 38 0.43 -10.00 4.13
C GLY A 38 1.51 -9.55 3.18
N VAL A 39 2.64 -9.15 3.76
CA VAL A 39 3.84 -8.72 3.05
C VAL A 39 4.97 -9.68 3.35
N TYR A 40 5.75 -10.02 2.33
CA TYR A 40 6.97 -10.82 2.45
C TYR A 40 8.18 -9.99 2.07
N ILE A 41 9.30 -10.23 2.76
CA ILE A 41 10.55 -9.48 2.67
C ILE A 41 11.65 -10.50 2.38
N MET A 42 12.39 -10.33 1.30
CA MET A 42 13.45 -11.24 0.89
C MET A 42 14.82 -10.60 1.13
N HIS A 43 15.72 -11.39 1.72
CA HIS A 43 17.07 -10.97 2.09
C HIS A 43 18.12 -11.76 1.32
N ASP A 44 19.25 -11.11 1.04
CA ASP A 44 20.43 -11.76 0.50
C ASP A 44 21.35 -12.31 1.61
N LYS A 45 22.47 -12.91 1.23
CA LYS A 45 23.51 -13.45 2.12
C LYS A 45 24.12 -12.43 3.11
N ASN A 46 23.98 -11.14 2.83
CA ASN A 46 24.47 -10.07 3.70
C ASN A 46 23.35 -9.51 4.59
N ASP A 47 22.20 -10.18 4.64
CA ASP A 47 20.99 -9.73 5.32
C ASP A 47 20.39 -8.43 4.79
N ALA A 48 20.80 -8.03 3.59
CA ALA A 48 20.22 -6.85 2.95
C ALA A 48 18.86 -7.18 2.34
N ILE A 49 17.87 -6.30 2.56
CA ILE A 49 16.54 -6.44 1.95
C ILE A 49 16.65 -6.17 0.45
N ILE A 50 16.48 -7.24 -0.35
CA ILE A 50 16.57 -7.18 -1.82
C ILE A 50 15.22 -7.05 -2.50
N TYR A 51 14.14 -7.51 -1.87
CA TYR A 51 12.79 -7.43 -2.42
C TYR A 51 11.72 -7.42 -1.33
N VAL A 52 10.67 -6.65 -1.54
CA VAL A 52 9.44 -6.62 -0.73
C VAL A 52 8.25 -6.83 -1.64
N GLY A 53 7.29 -7.66 -1.25
CA GLY A 53 6.09 -7.90 -2.03
C GLY A 53 4.87 -8.24 -1.17
N LYS A 54 3.68 -7.89 -1.65
CA LYS A 54 2.42 -8.24 -1.01
C LYS A 54 1.83 -9.54 -1.55
N ALA A 55 0.98 -10.17 -0.76
CA ALA A 55 0.23 -11.36 -1.13
C ALA A 55 -1.17 -11.36 -0.54
N ILE A 56 -2.15 -11.88 -1.27
CA ILE A 56 -3.47 -12.27 -0.72
C ILE A 56 -3.31 -13.57 0.10
N SER A 57 -2.41 -14.44 -0.32
CA SER A 57 -2.02 -15.65 0.39
C SER A 57 -0.49 -15.76 0.36
N LEU A 58 0.15 -15.51 1.48
CA LEU A 58 1.60 -15.59 1.65
C LEU A 58 2.13 -16.97 1.22
N LYS A 59 1.47 -18.05 1.65
CA LYS A 59 1.81 -19.43 1.29
C LYS A 59 1.88 -19.65 -0.22
N ASN A 60 0.85 -19.23 -0.94
CA ASN A 60 0.78 -19.46 -2.38
C ASN A 60 1.77 -18.56 -3.13
N ARG A 61 1.90 -17.31 -2.70
CA ARG A 61 2.72 -16.30 -3.39
C ARG A 61 4.21 -16.55 -3.23
N VAL A 62 4.69 -16.81 -2.01
CA VAL A 62 6.12 -17.01 -1.75
C VAL A 62 6.60 -18.33 -2.37
N ARG A 63 5.83 -19.41 -2.23
CA ARG A 63 6.17 -20.69 -2.88
C ARG A 63 6.38 -20.61 -4.38
N GLN A 64 5.66 -19.71 -5.07
CA GLN A 64 5.79 -19.53 -6.52
C GLN A 64 7.18 -19.12 -6.98
N TYR A 65 7.97 -18.47 -6.13
CA TYR A 65 9.35 -18.09 -6.48
C TYR A 65 10.30 -19.29 -6.49
N PHE A 66 10.05 -20.30 -5.66
CA PHE A 66 10.91 -21.46 -5.48
C PHE A 66 10.47 -22.71 -6.27
N GLN A 67 9.39 -22.61 -7.06
CA GLN A 67 8.95 -23.70 -7.95
C GLN A 67 9.77 -23.75 -9.22
N LYS A 68 10.47 -24.88 -9.46
CA LYS A 68 11.36 -25.10 -10.62
C LYS A 68 10.68 -25.05 -12.00
N SER A 69 9.34 -25.16 -12.06
CA SER A 69 8.58 -25.27 -13.32
C SER A 69 8.10 -23.93 -13.91
N ARG A 70 8.42 -22.79 -13.31
CA ARG A 70 7.97 -21.48 -13.81
C ARG A 70 9.10 -20.69 -14.44
N ASN A 71 8.89 -20.30 -15.69
CA ASN A 71 9.69 -19.26 -16.34
C ASN A 71 9.30 -17.90 -15.70
N LEU A 72 10.08 -17.46 -14.72
CA LEU A 72 9.87 -16.20 -14.01
C LEU A 72 10.39 -14.98 -14.78
N GLY A 73 11.18 -15.22 -15.82
CA GLY A 73 11.94 -14.21 -16.54
C GLY A 73 13.26 -13.84 -15.84
N ILE A 74 14.27 -13.50 -16.65
CA ILE A 74 15.68 -13.36 -16.27
C ILE A 74 15.89 -12.53 -14.98
N LYS A 75 15.24 -11.37 -14.86
CA LYS A 75 15.40 -10.49 -13.68
C LYS A 75 14.88 -11.11 -12.36
N LYS A 76 13.81 -11.90 -12.44
CA LYS A 76 13.25 -12.56 -11.25
C LYS A 76 14.05 -13.80 -10.89
N GLU A 77 14.56 -14.52 -11.87
CA GLU A 77 15.44 -15.67 -11.66
C GLU A 77 16.73 -15.22 -10.95
N GLN A 78 17.36 -14.15 -11.42
CA GLN A 78 18.51 -13.53 -10.75
C GLN A 78 18.20 -13.07 -9.32
N MET A 79 16.97 -12.61 -9.06
CA MET A 79 16.55 -12.26 -7.71
C MET A 79 16.44 -13.50 -6.83
N VAL A 80 15.79 -14.55 -7.32
CA VAL A 80 15.59 -15.81 -6.57
C VAL A 80 16.92 -16.45 -6.20
N GLU A 81 17.90 -16.45 -7.10
CA GLU A 81 19.26 -16.95 -6.86
C GLU A 81 20.00 -16.20 -5.73
N GLN A 82 19.59 -14.97 -5.40
CA GLN A 82 20.20 -14.18 -4.35
C GLN A 82 19.44 -14.25 -3.00
N ILE A 83 18.29 -14.94 -2.96
CA ILE A 83 17.52 -15.06 -1.72
C ILE A 83 18.17 -16.10 -0.81
N GLU A 84 18.64 -15.65 0.35
CA GLU A 84 19.16 -16.53 1.40
C GLU A 84 18.09 -16.83 2.46
N ARG A 85 17.26 -15.84 2.81
CA ARG A 85 16.16 -15.99 3.73
C ARG A 85 15.00 -15.05 3.38
N PHE A 86 13.84 -15.31 3.98
CA PHE A 86 12.69 -14.41 3.89
C PHE A 86 12.01 -14.25 5.25
N GLU A 87 11.36 -13.12 5.40
CA GLU A 87 10.45 -12.82 6.51
C GLU A 87 9.06 -12.50 5.96
N TYR A 88 8.04 -12.53 6.82
CA TYR A 88 6.70 -12.10 6.43
C TYR A 88 5.98 -11.43 7.58
N ILE A 89 5.03 -10.54 7.23
CA ILE A 89 4.14 -9.84 8.14
C ILE A 89 2.72 -10.16 7.70
N ILE A 90 1.92 -10.74 8.58
CA ILE A 90 0.49 -10.98 8.34
C ILE A 90 -0.26 -9.67 8.51
N THR A 91 -1.25 -9.44 7.66
CA THR A 91 -2.15 -8.29 7.73
C THR A 91 -3.60 -8.76 7.77
N ASP A 92 -4.50 -7.92 8.29
CA ASP A 92 -5.92 -8.25 8.37
C ASP A 92 -6.63 -8.19 7.01
N SER A 93 -6.02 -7.48 6.05
CA SER A 93 -6.58 -7.32 4.70
C SER A 93 -5.51 -7.16 3.63
N GLU A 94 -5.87 -7.42 2.36
CA GLU A 94 -5.02 -7.12 1.21
C GLU A 94 -4.70 -5.62 1.11
N LEU A 95 -5.62 -4.78 1.59
CA LEU A 95 -5.48 -3.35 1.61
C LEU A 95 -4.34 -2.90 2.51
N GLU A 96 -4.30 -3.43 3.74
CA GLU A 96 -3.20 -3.18 4.67
C GLU A 96 -1.86 -3.71 4.13
N ALA A 97 -1.88 -4.92 3.52
CA ALA A 97 -0.70 -5.44 2.86
C ALA A 97 -0.17 -4.49 1.78
N LEU A 98 -1.04 -3.84 0.99
CA LEU A 98 -0.65 -2.88 -0.03
C LEU A 98 0.01 -1.62 0.56
N VAL A 99 -0.57 -1.06 1.62
CA VAL A 99 -0.03 0.13 2.29
C VAL A 99 1.31 -0.20 2.94
N LEU A 100 1.39 -1.34 3.64
CA LEU A 100 2.62 -1.81 4.28
C LEU A 100 3.73 -2.09 3.27
N GLU A 101 3.45 -2.78 2.15
CA GLU A 101 4.39 -3.00 1.05
C GLU A 101 4.98 -1.67 0.55
N SER A 102 4.11 -0.68 0.30
CA SER A 102 4.55 0.63 -0.18
C SER A 102 5.46 1.35 0.81
N ASN A 103 5.16 1.29 2.10
CA ASN A 103 5.96 1.93 3.14
C ASN A 103 7.33 1.25 3.28
N LEU A 104 7.38 -0.08 3.30
CA LEU A 104 8.62 -0.85 3.36
C LEU A 104 9.51 -0.62 2.12
N ILE A 105 8.92 -0.54 0.92
CA ILE A 105 9.67 -0.22 -0.30
C ILE A 105 10.26 1.19 -0.25
N LYS A 106 9.55 2.17 0.32
CA LYS A 106 10.07 3.53 0.49
C LYS A 106 11.21 3.60 1.48
N GLU A 107 11.05 2.91 2.61
CA GLU A 107 12.02 2.89 3.71
C GLU A 107 13.32 2.22 3.29
N HIS A 108 13.22 1.00 2.76
CA HIS A 108 14.38 0.15 2.47
C HIS A 108 14.92 0.28 1.05
N ARG A 109 14.14 0.80 0.10
CA ARG A 109 14.50 0.95 -1.33
C ARG A 109 15.13 -0.30 -1.93
N PRO A 110 14.49 -1.49 -1.84
CA PRO A 110 15.12 -2.74 -2.21
C PRO A 110 15.52 -2.75 -3.69
N LYS A 111 16.69 -3.34 -3.98
CA LYS A 111 17.29 -3.37 -5.32
C LYS A 111 16.31 -3.87 -6.38
N TYR A 112 15.66 -5.01 -6.15
CA TYR A 112 14.79 -5.63 -7.14
C TYR A 112 13.42 -4.95 -7.26
N ASN A 113 12.90 -4.30 -6.23
CA ASN A 113 11.73 -3.44 -6.39
C ASN A 113 12.02 -2.26 -7.32
N THR A 114 13.22 -1.70 -7.28
CA THR A 114 13.64 -0.61 -8.17
C THR A 114 13.88 -1.11 -9.60
N MET A 115 14.60 -2.23 -9.78
CA MET A 115 14.90 -2.82 -11.10
C MET A 115 13.67 -3.34 -11.84
N LEU A 116 12.64 -3.80 -11.12
CA LEU A 116 11.36 -4.21 -11.70
C LEU A 116 10.45 -3.03 -12.03
N LYS A 117 10.81 -1.82 -11.56
CA LYS A 117 10.05 -0.56 -11.78
C LYS A 117 10.29 0.11 -13.13
N ASP A 118 11.39 -0.16 -13.81
CA ASP A 118 11.85 0.65 -14.95
C ASP A 118 10.92 0.69 -16.18
N ASP A 119 9.89 -0.15 -16.23
CA ASP A 119 9.00 -0.25 -17.40
C ASP A 119 7.54 0.21 -17.20
N LYS A 120 7.11 0.66 -16.00
CA LYS A 120 5.67 0.96 -15.77
C LYS A 120 5.47 2.24 -14.97
N ASN A 121 4.61 3.12 -15.49
CA ASN A 121 4.08 4.28 -14.75
C ASN A 121 3.22 3.81 -13.57
N TYR A 122 3.84 3.62 -12.40
CA TYR A 122 3.15 3.20 -11.19
C TYR A 122 2.15 4.25 -10.72
N PRO A 123 0.97 3.82 -10.26
CA PRO A 123 -0.03 4.73 -9.75
C PRO A 123 0.34 5.27 -8.36
N PHE A 124 -0.13 6.47 -8.10
CA PHE A 124 -0.10 7.15 -6.82
C PHE A 124 -1.53 7.43 -6.36
N ILE A 125 -1.75 7.45 -5.05
CA ILE A 125 -2.94 8.08 -4.48
C ILE A 125 -2.60 9.55 -4.26
N LYS A 126 -3.38 10.43 -4.86
CA LYS A 126 -3.26 11.88 -4.70
C LYS A 126 -4.41 12.39 -3.85
N VAL A 127 -4.09 13.14 -2.79
CA VAL A 127 -5.04 13.92 -2.00
C VAL A 127 -4.82 15.39 -2.34
N SER A 128 -5.84 16.07 -2.90
CA SER A 128 -5.74 17.45 -3.39
C SER A 128 -5.85 18.48 -2.25
N THR A 129 -4.89 18.47 -1.33
CA THR A 129 -4.89 19.31 -0.11
C THR A 129 -4.83 20.82 -0.38
N GLY A 130 -4.62 21.23 -1.61
CA GLY A 130 -4.71 22.64 -2.03
C GLY A 130 -6.13 23.12 -2.34
N GLU A 131 -7.13 22.24 -2.33
CA GLU A 131 -8.54 22.58 -2.52
C GLU A 131 -9.23 22.76 -1.14
N ASP A 132 -10.24 23.63 -1.05
CA ASP A 132 -11.01 23.80 0.20
C ASP A 132 -11.74 22.52 0.62
N PHE A 133 -12.14 21.72 -0.36
CA PHE A 133 -12.72 20.39 -0.18
C PHE A 133 -11.90 19.36 -0.94
N PRO A 134 -10.81 18.83 -0.36
CA PRO A 134 -9.91 17.90 -1.00
C PRO A 134 -10.58 16.65 -1.55
N ARG A 135 -10.02 16.11 -2.64
CA ARG A 135 -10.42 14.85 -3.25
C ARG A 135 -9.31 13.82 -3.13
N ILE A 136 -9.70 12.56 -3.07
CA ILE A 136 -8.78 11.44 -3.22
C ILE A 136 -8.93 10.85 -4.62
N ILE A 137 -7.84 10.83 -5.40
CA ILE A 137 -7.84 10.42 -6.80
C ILE A 137 -6.58 9.63 -7.15
N LEU A 138 -6.67 8.77 -8.18
CA LEU A 138 -5.51 8.11 -8.76
C LEU A 138 -4.71 9.09 -9.62
N ALA A 139 -3.39 9.13 -9.42
CA ALA A 139 -2.44 9.88 -10.24
C ALA A 139 -1.38 8.95 -10.83
N ARG A 140 -0.95 9.20 -12.06
CA ARG A 140 0.15 8.48 -12.74
C ARG A 140 1.49 9.22 -12.66
N LYS A 141 1.44 10.53 -12.36
CA LYS A 141 2.63 11.38 -12.24
C LYS A 141 2.44 12.31 -11.05
N MET A 142 3.50 12.54 -10.30
CA MET A 142 3.54 13.59 -9.28
C MET A 142 3.68 14.95 -9.97
N LYS A 143 2.92 15.93 -9.51
CA LYS A 143 3.04 17.33 -9.93
C LYS A 143 3.53 18.16 -8.74
N LYS A 144 4.26 19.25 -9.02
CA LYS A 144 4.60 20.25 -8.01
C LYS A 144 3.37 21.13 -7.73
N ASP A 145 2.39 20.59 -7.03
CA ASP A 145 1.20 21.27 -6.58
C ASP A 145 1.05 21.10 -5.05
N LYS A 146 0.07 21.76 -4.46
CA LYS A 146 -0.20 21.66 -3.02
C LYS A 146 -0.89 20.35 -2.60
N SER A 147 -0.73 19.27 -3.39
CA SER A 147 -1.33 17.97 -3.12
C SER A 147 -0.35 17.04 -2.42
N ARG A 148 -0.86 16.12 -1.61
CA ARG A 148 -0.08 15.03 -1.04
C ARG A 148 -0.20 13.79 -1.93
N TYR A 149 0.93 13.13 -2.15
CA TYR A 149 1.03 11.93 -2.98
C TYR A 149 1.54 10.77 -2.14
N PHE A 150 0.86 9.63 -2.24
CA PHE A 150 1.18 8.38 -1.57
C PHE A 150 1.50 7.31 -2.62
N GLY A 151 2.48 6.48 -2.38
CA GLY A 151 2.97 5.51 -3.34
C GLY A 151 4.44 5.74 -3.68
N PRO A 152 4.99 5.17 -4.75
CA PRO A 152 4.28 4.45 -5.82
C PRO A 152 3.74 3.07 -5.40
N TYR A 153 2.60 2.66 -5.96
CA TYR A 153 1.98 1.36 -5.72
C TYR A 153 2.18 0.42 -6.92
N THR A 154 2.23 -0.89 -6.66
CA THR A 154 2.47 -1.90 -7.70
C THR A 154 1.21 -2.26 -8.49
N SER A 155 0.02 -2.06 -7.93
CA SER A 155 -1.27 -2.42 -8.54
C SER A 155 -2.22 -1.22 -8.65
N ALA A 156 -2.59 -0.87 -9.89
CA ALA A 156 -3.57 0.18 -10.13
C ALA A 156 -5.01 -0.23 -9.73
N GLY A 157 -5.32 -1.52 -9.77
CA GLY A 157 -6.60 -2.06 -9.29
C GLY A 157 -6.74 -1.83 -7.79
N ALA A 158 -5.78 -2.34 -7.01
CA ALA A 158 -5.76 -2.16 -5.56
C ALA A 158 -5.79 -0.67 -5.14
N VAL A 159 -5.08 0.22 -5.86
CA VAL A 159 -5.16 1.67 -5.61
C VAL A 159 -6.57 2.22 -5.82
N LYS A 160 -7.29 1.76 -6.85
CA LYS A 160 -8.69 2.18 -7.07
C LYS A 160 -9.60 1.70 -5.92
N ASP A 161 -9.41 0.47 -5.47
CA ASP A 161 -10.19 -0.11 -4.37
C ASP A 161 -9.97 0.67 -3.06
N VAL A 162 -8.70 1.03 -2.76
CA VAL A 162 -8.34 1.93 -1.63
C VAL A 162 -9.05 3.26 -1.73
N ILE A 163 -9.00 3.90 -2.92
CA ILE A 163 -9.63 5.20 -3.16
C ILE A 163 -11.14 5.12 -2.97
N GLU A 164 -11.79 4.08 -3.50
CA GLU A 164 -13.23 3.90 -3.36
C GLU A 164 -13.65 3.63 -1.92
N LEU A 165 -12.91 2.77 -1.22
CA LEU A 165 -13.14 2.49 0.19
C LEU A 165 -12.98 3.76 1.03
N SER A 166 -11.91 4.51 0.83
CA SER A 166 -11.67 5.78 1.54
C SER A 166 -12.79 6.79 1.29
N LYS A 167 -13.29 6.90 0.06
CA LYS A 167 -14.44 7.78 -0.25
C LYS A 167 -15.70 7.36 0.48
N LYS A 168 -15.98 6.06 0.54
CA LYS A 168 -17.17 5.51 1.23
C LYS A 168 -17.08 5.71 2.75
N LEU A 169 -15.95 5.37 3.36
CA LEU A 169 -15.75 5.44 4.81
C LEU A 169 -15.74 6.88 5.35
N TYR A 170 -15.12 7.79 4.61
CA TYR A 170 -14.94 9.18 5.06
C TYR A 170 -15.84 10.16 4.33
N HIS A 171 -16.80 9.68 3.51
CA HIS A 171 -17.80 10.46 2.78
C HIS A 171 -17.22 11.59 1.94
N LEU A 172 -16.07 11.32 1.27
CA LEU A 172 -15.38 12.32 0.48
C LEU A 172 -16.01 12.47 -0.91
N ARG A 173 -15.99 13.71 -1.42
CA ARG A 173 -16.50 13.99 -2.77
C ARG A 173 -15.66 13.32 -3.86
N SER A 174 -16.32 12.85 -4.90
CA SER A 174 -15.69 12.31 -6.12
C SER A 174 -15.81 13.26 -7.32
N CYS A 175 -16.71 14.27 -7.26
CA CYS A 175 -17.02 15.16 -8.36
C CYS A 175 -15.91 16.17 -8.66
N ASN A 176 -15.94 16.74 -9.90
CA ASN A 176 -14.96 17.72 -10.38
C ASN A 176 -15.45 19.18 -10.21
N ARG A 177 -16.50 19.44 -9.41
CA ARG A 177 -17.02 20.78 -9.18
C ARG A 177 -15.95 21.66 -8.54
N SER A 178 -15.90 22.93 -8.95
CA SER A 178 -14.99 23.93 -8.39
C SER A 178 -15.58 24.52 -7.12
N LEU A 179 -15.19 24.01 -5.96
CA LEU A 179 -15.69 24.52 -4.68
C LEU A 179 -14.67 25.49 -4.05
N PRO A 180 -15.15 26.59 -3.44
CA PRO A 180 -16.56 26.92 -3.09
C PRO A 180 -17.40 27.55 -4.19
N LYS A 181 -16.82 27.88 -5.36
CA LYS A 181 -17.51 28.66 -6.43
C LYS A 181 -18.85 28.05 -6.91
N ASP A 182 -18.96 26.72 -6.87
CA ASP A 182 -20.14 25.99 -7.39
C ASP A 182 -21.10 25.54 -6.28
N ILE A 183 -20.98 26.08 -5.07
CA ILE A 183 -21.91 25.77 -3.96
C ILE A 183 -23.32 26.29 -4.33
N GLY A 184 -24.32 25.40 -4.20
CA GLY A 184 -25.74 25.73 -4.39
C GLY A 184 -26.18 25.88 -5.85
N LYS A 185 -25.30 25.74 -6.85
CA LYS A 185 -25.68 25.91 -8.28
C LYS A 185 -26.51 24.77 -8.84
N GLU A 186 -26.33 23.57 -8.35
CA GLU A 186 -27.01 22.39 -8.84
C GLU A 186 -27.44 21.50 -7.67
N ARG A 187 -28.48 20.70 -7.87
CA ARG A 187 -28.94 19.73 -6.86
C ARG A 187 -27.83 18.75 -6.46
N PRO A 188 -27.93 18.13 -5.24
CA PRO A 188 -27.00 17.09 -4.82
C PRO A 188 -27.06 15.89 -5.73
N CYS A 189 -25.91 15.25 -5.96
CA CYS A 189 -25.78 14.09 -6.84
C CYS A 189 -26.15 12.78 -6.11
N LEU A 190 -26.22 11.67 -6.86
CA LEU A 190 -26.54 10.34 -6.33
C LEU A 190 -25.68 9.95 -5.12
N TYR A 191 -24.38 10.27 -5.12
CA TYR A 191 -23.46 9.93 -4.00
C TYR A 191 -23.90 10.52 -2.65
N TYR A 192 -24.56 11.67 -2.65
CA TYR A 192 -25.18 12.20 -1.43
C TYR A 192 -26.37 11.35 -0.98
N HIS A 193 -27.28 11.01 -1.89
CA HIS A 193 -28.48 10.23 -1.57
C HIS A 193 -28.17 8.82 -1.08
N ILE A 194 -27.10 8.20 -1.59
CA ILE A 194 -26.60 6.89 -1.09
C ILE A 194 -25.60 7.02 0.06
N LYS A 195 -25.52 8.19 0.70
CA LYS A 195 -24.68 8.48 1.88
C LYS A 195 -23.18 8.21 1.70
N GLN A 196 -22.66 8.36 0.48
CA GLN A 196 -21.23 8.22 0.18
C GLN A 196 -20.51 9.57 0.02
N CYS A 197 -21.22 10.70 0.17
CA CYS A 197 -20.65 12.05 0.10
C CYS A 197 -21.47 12.98 0.99
N ASN A 198 -20.80 13.84 1.75
CA ASN A 198 -21.46 14.84 2.62
C ASN A 198 -21.94 16.10 1.88
N ALA A 199 -21.96 16.07 0.54
CA ALA A 199 -22.42 17.15 -0.33
C ALA A 199 -21.85 18.55 0.01
N PRO A 200 -20.53 18.74 0.05
CA PRO A 200 -19.95 20.08 0.22
C PRO A 200 -20.39 21.06 -0.87
N CYS A 201 -20.81 20.54 -2.02
CA CYS A 201 -21.38 21.33 -3.11
C CYS A 201 -22.76 21.94 -2.80
N GLN A 202 -23.38 21.57 -1.68
CA GLN A 202 -24.62 22.14 -1.17
C GLN A 202 -24.40 22.95 0.12
N GLY A 203 -23.17 22.96 0.62
CA GLY A 203 -22.89 23.56 1.94
C GLY A 203 -23.41 22.73 3.12
N TYR A 204 -23.73 21.44 2.91
CA TYR A 204 -24.26 20.56 3.98
C TYR A 204 -23.19 20.11 4.98
N ILE A 205 -21.94 20.37 4.70
CA ILE A 205 -20.80 20.15 5.59
C ILE A 205 -19.88 21.38 5.56
N SER A 206 -19.38 21.81 6.71
CA SER A 206 -18.42 22.90 6.78
C SER A 206 -17.04 22.47 6.28
N LYS A 207 -16.18 23.45 5.93
CA LYS A 207 -14.81 23.21 5.50
C LYS A 207 -14.00 22.51 6.61
N GLU A 208 -14.20 22.92 7.86
CA GLU A 208 -13.51 22.37 9.03
C GLU A 208 -13.89 20.92 9.29
N GLN A 209 -15.19 20.60 9.26
CA GLN A 209 -15.68 19.23 9.41
C GLN A 209 -15.20 18.33 8.27
N TYR A 210 -15.20 18.84 7.03
CA TYR A 210 -14.68 18.11 5.88
C TYR A 210 -13.17 17.87 5.98
N ALA A 211 -12.42 18.85 6.47
CA ALA A 211 -10.98 18.73 6.71
C ALA A 211 -10.64 17.65 7.75
N GLN A 212 -11.48 17.47 8.79
CA GLN A 212 -11.31 16.36 9.75
C GLN A 212 -11.43 15.00 9.07
N ASN A 213 -12.40 14.83 8.15
CA ASN A 213 -12.54 13.57 7.38
C ASN A 213 -11.32 13.32 6.49
N VAL A 214 -10.79 14.37 5.87
CA VAL A 214 -9.55 14.30 5.08
C VAL A 214 -8.35 13.95 5.96
N GLY A 215 -8.26 14.52 7.17
CA GLY A 215 -7.23 14.19 8.17
C GLY A 215 -7.16 12.69 8.46
N LYS A 216 -8.31 12.06 8.72
CA LYS A 216 -8.40 10.60 8.93
C LYS A 216 -7.89 9.79 7.74
N VAL A 217 -8.17 10.25 6.50
CA VAL A 217 -7.64 9.61 5.29
C VAL A 217 -6.12 9.74 5.20
N LEU A 218 -5.58 10.91 5.57
CA LEU A 218 -4.14 11.15 5.55
C LEU A 218 -3.38 10.34 6.62
N GLU A 219 -4.03 10.00 7.72
CA GLU A 219 -3.51 9.12 8.77
C GLU A 219 -3.57 7.64 8.35
N PHE A 220 -4.62 7.29 7.59
CA PHE A 220 -4.79 5.93 7.07
C PHE A 220 -3.77 5.58 5.98
N LEU A 221 -3.42 6.52 5.07
CA LEU A 221 -2.49 6.35 3.95
C LEU A 221 -1.03 6.53 4.34
#